data_b36ef4cd01dbc166a3d9ef73ced44023
#
_entry.id   b36ef4cd01dbc166a3d9ef73ced44023
#
_cell.length_a   1.000
_cell.length_b   1.000
_cell.length_c   1.000
_cell.angle_alpha   90.00
_cell.angle_beta   90.00
_cell.angle_gamma   90.00
#
_symmetry.space_group_name_H-M   'P 1'
#
loop_
_entity.id
_entity.type
_entity.pdbx_description
1 polymer ?
#
loop_
_entity_poly.entity_id
_entity_poly.type
_entity_poly.pdbx_seq_one_letter_code
_entity_poly.pdbx_strand_id
1 'polypeptide(L)'
;DDISINWDNLEVRILVVAPSILHATLDLVNKINYPVDLIELKRWVDGQNEFILVNKLEPELEKPITITRGMPVYDEAFYKAIYNPDSVDNFMKYADELNEFVKQREWELELKFNKSYCGFKAGFFNAFGIKWIGSKTIAFFFKIPKEDAEKIKPEMTRYEAPWKEAVYFIEPGKTKISDFEKLFELAYKKISGD
;
A
#
# COMPACT_ATOMS: atom_id res chain seq x y z
N ASP A 1 -32.69 -9.54 33.08
CA ASP A 1 -31.63 -8.54 33.19
C ASP A 1 -31.76 -7.58 32.00
N ASP A 2 -32.30 -6.39 32.26
CA ASP A 2 -32.43 -5.36 31.24
C ASP A 2 -31.05 -4.73 31.01
N ILE A 3 -30.51 -4.99 29.84
CA ILE A 3 -29.28 -4.34 29.39
C ILE A 3 -29.66 -2.93 28.92
N SER A 4 -29.33 -1.91 29.71
CA SER A 4 -29.46 -0.52 29.28
C SER A 4 -28.29 -0.16 28.33
N ILE A 5 -28.63 0.00 27.05
CA ILE A 5 -27.63 0.43 26.06
C ILE A 5 -27.50 1.95 26.08
N ASN A 6 -26.28 2.42 26.35
CA ASN A 6 -25.98 3.85 26.24
C ASN A 6 -25.64 4.18 24.79
N TRP A 7 -26.61 4.70 24.04
CA TRP A 7 -26.49 5.00 22.61
C TRP A 7 -25.47 6.09 22.29
N ASP A 8 -25.18 6.97 23.24
CA ASP A 8 -24.22 8.08 23.03
C ASP A 8 -22.76 7.62 23.00
N ASN A 9 -22.49 6.42 23.50
CA ASN A 9 -21.14 5.84 23.57
C ASN A 9 -20.96 4.61 22.67
N LEU A 10 -21.90 4.35 21.74
CA LEU A 10 -21.79 3.24 20.82
C LEU A 10 -20.86 3.58 19.64
N GLU A 11 -19.79 2.80 19.51
CA GLU A 11 -18.98 2.80 18.30
C GLU A 11 -19.61 1.87 17.26
N VAL A 12 -20.16 2.44 16.19
CA VAL A 12 -20.72 1.67 15.08
C VAL A 12 -19.58 1.25 14.16
N ARG A 13 -19.41 -0.06 13.94
CA ARG A 13 -18.48 -0.65 12.97
C ARG A 13 -19.23 -1.40 11.90
N ILE A 14 -18.74 -1.34 10.67
CA ILE A 14 -19.28 -2.10 9.54
C ILE A 14 -18.31 -3.24 9.25
N LEU A 15 -18.83 -4.47 9.21
CA LEU A 15 -18.10 -5.66 8.81
C LEU A 15 -18.63 -6.13 7.46
N VAL A 16 -17.76 -6.11 6.43
CA VAL A 16 -18.08 -6.67 5.12
C VAL A 16 -17.37 -8.00 4.96
N VAL A 17 -18.13 -9.07 4.75
CA VAL A 17 -17.62 -10.42 4.52
C VAL A 17 -18.07 -10.88 3.14
N ALA A 18 -17.13 -11.25 2.27
CA ALA A 18 -17.43 -11.70 0.93
C ALA A 18 -16.41 -12.75 0.44
N PRO A 19 -16.74 -13.61 -0.53
CA PRO A 19 -15.80 -14.54 -1.14
C PRO A 19 -14.68 -13.82 -1.92
N SER A 20 -14.98 -12.62 -2.42
CA SER A 20 -14.03 -11.71 -3.07
C SER A 20 -14.54 -10.28 -2.94
N ILE A 21 -13.64 -9.34 -2.68
CA ILE A 21 -13.97 -7.92 -2.55
C ILE A 21 -13.40 -7.21 -3.77
N LEU A 22 -14.30 -6.66 -4.58
CA LEU A 22 -13.95 -5.92 -5.80
C LEU A 22 -13.51 -4.48 -5.47
N HIS A 23 -12.69 -3.89 -6.33
CA HIS A 23 -12.25 -2.50 -6.19
C HIS A 23 -13.43 -1.51 -6.05
N ALA A 24 -14.51 -1.70 -6.81
CA ALA A 24 -15.71 -0.87 -6.70
C ALA A 24 -16.36 -0.90 -5.30
N THR A 25 -16.23 -2.02 -4.57
CA THR A 25 -16.69 -2.13 -3.18
C THR A 25 -15.80 -1.30 -2.26
N LEU A 26 -14.51 -1.25 -2.54
CA LEU A 26 -13.55 -0.45 -1.79
C LEU A 26 -13.83 1.04 -1.95
N ASP A 27 -14.13 1.49 -3.16
CA ASP A 27 -14.52 2.89 -3.43
C ASP A 27 -15.81 3.29 -2.70
N LEU A 28 -16.74 2.35 -2.55
CA LEU A 28 -17.97 2.58 -1.81
C LEU A 28 -17.68 2.69 -0.30
N VAL A 29 -16.85 1.79 0.22
CA VAL A 29 -16.46 1.76 1.63
C VAL A 29 -15.75 3.05 2.05
N ASN A 30 -14.94 3.64 1.14
CA ASN A 30 -14.27 4.94 1.36
C ASN A 30 -15.22 6.12 1.59
N LYS A 31 -16.45 6.01 1.10
CA LYS A 31 -17.48 7.07 1.24
C LYS A 31 -18.29 6.92 2.53
N ILE A 32 -18.05 5.85 3.28
CA ILE A 32 -18.74 5.57 4.54
C ILE A 32 -17.95 6.18 5.69
N ASN A 33 -18.58 7.04 6.48
CA ASN A 33 -17.98 7.69 7.64
C ASN A 33 -17.92 6.79 8.90
N TYR A 34 -17.86 5.48 8.72
CA TYR A 34 -17.74 4.52 9.81
C TYR A 34 -16.53 3.63 9.61
N PRO A 35 -15.91 3.13 10.69
CA PRO A 35 -14.89 2.10 10.58
C PRO A 35 -15.43 0.87 9.86
N VAL A 36 -14.72 0.41 8.83
CA VAL A 36 -15.12 -0.76 8.03
C VAL A 36 -14.02 -1.81 8.10
N ASP A 37 -14.38 -3.02 8.52
CA ASP A 37 -13.53 -4.20 8.42
C ASP A 37 -13.94 -5.02 7.18
N LEU A 38 -12.96 -5.35 6.33
CA LEU A 38 -13.17 -6.12 5.11
C LEU A 38 -12.57 -7.51 5.29
N ILE A 39 -13.39 -8.55 5.10
CA ILE A 39 -12.96 -9.95 5.23
C ILE A 39 -13.29 -10.70 3.96
N GLU A 40 -12.29 -11.23 3.28
CA GLU A 40 -12.48 -12.27 2.27
C GLU A 40 -12.54 -13.63 2.94
N LEU A 41 -13.60 -14.38 2.66
CA LEU A 41 -13.81 -15.71 3.20
C LEU A 41 -13.96 -16.70 2.04
N LYS A 42 -12.95 -17.55 1.86
CA LYS A 42 -12.94 -18.58 0.81
C LYS A 42 -13.02 -19.96 1.44
N ARG A 43 -13.94 -20.77 0.91
CA ARG A 43 -14.13 -22.16 1.31
C ARG A 43 -13.73 -23.08 0.16
N TRP A 44 -12.98 -24.11 0.45
CA TRP A 44 -12.73 -25.20 -0.49
C TRP A 44 -12.74 -26.55 0.24
N VAL A 45 -12.99 -27.61 -0.53
CA VAL A 45 -13.06 -28.98 -0.05
C VAL A 45 -12.00 -29.80 -0.77
N ASP A 46 -11.20 -30.56 -0.01
CA ASP A 46 -10.25 -31.53 -0.53
C ASP A 46 -10.54 -32.90 0.10
N GLY A 47 -11.14 -33.78 -0.68
CA GLY A 47 -11.64 -35.08 -0.23
C GLY A 47 -12.71 -34.92 0.86
N GLN A 48 -12.41 -35.37 2.09
CA GLN A 48 -13.31 -35.23 3.25
C GLN A 48 -12.97 -34.02 4.12
N ASN A 49 -11.93 -33.28 3.76
CA ASN A 49 -11.49 -32.10 4.52
C ASN A 49 -12.10 -30.84 3.94
N GLU A 50 -12.58 -30.00 4.84
CA GLU A 50 -13.09 -28.66 4.52
C GLU A 50 -12.13 -27.62 5.07
N PHE A 51 -11.77 -26.65 4.24
CA PHE A 51 -10.88 -25.56 4.57
C PHE A 51 -11.59 -24.22 4.41
N ILE A 52 -11.39 -23.34 5.36
CA ILE A 52 -11.85 -21.96 5.30
C ILE A 52 -10.64 -21.05 5.40
N LEU A 53 -10.39 -20.27 4.36
CA LEU A 53 -9.41 -19.19 4.40
C LEU A 53 -10.14 -17.91 4.79
N VAL A 54 -9.71 -17.30 5.87
CA VAL A 54 -10.15 -15.99 6.30
C VAL A 54 -9.01 -15.02 6.05
N ASN A 55 -9.20 -14.12 5.12
CA ASN A 55 -8.24 -13.07 4.80
C ASN A 55 -8.84 -11.73 5.21
N LYS A 56 -8.38 -11.17 6.32
CA LYS A 56 -8.72 -9.80 6.67
C LYS A 56 -7.95 -8.89 5.73
N LEU A 57 -8.68 -8.24 4.85
CA LEU A 57 -8.13 -7.15 4.08
C LEU A 57 -8.02 -5.99 5.07
N GLU A 58 -6.81 -5.78 5.56
CA GLU A 58 -6.53 -4.50 6.18
C GLU A 58 -6.35 -3.54 5.00
N PRO A 59 -7.36 -2.67 4.73
CA PRO A 59 -7.02 -1.47 4.00
C PRO A 59 -5.83 -0.93 4.78
N GLU A 60 -4.84 -0.33 4.14
CA GLU A 60 -3.93 0.56 4.85
C GLU A 60 -4.79 1.71 5.37
N LEU A 61 -5.66 1.40 6.30
CA LEU A 61 -6.45 2.35 7.02
C LEU A 61 -5.43 3.19 7.77
N GLU A 62 -5.24 4.38 7.29
CA GLU A 62 -5.11 5.45 8.25
C GLU A 62 -6.17 5.16 9.32
N LYS A 63 -5.71 4.94 10.54
CA LYS A 63 -6.59 4.77 11.72
C LYS A 63 -7.72 5.77 11.60
N PRO A 64 -8.98 5.37 11.88
CA PRO A 64 -10.11 6.28 11.75
C PRO A 64 -9.70 7.63 12.32
N ILE A 65 -9.91 8.66 11.54
CA ILE A 65 -9.53 10.03 11.87
C ILE A 65 -10.32 10.39 13.13
N THR A 66 -9.74 10.09 14.30
CA THR A 66 -10.04 10.90 15.45
C THR A 66 -9.50 12.25 15.04
N ILE A 67 -10.37 13.24 14.82
CA ILE A 67 -10.00 14.63 14.54
C ILE A 67 -9.26 15.13 15.78
N THR A 68 -8.04 14.66 15.94
CA THR A 68 -7.05 15.27 16.83
C THR A 68 -6.38 16.32 15.99
N ARG A 69 -6.49 17.56 16.40
CA ARG A 69 -5.85 18.73 15.82
C ARG A 69 -4.44 18.37 15.35
N GLY A 70 -4.21 18.39 14.02
CA GLY A 70 -2.93 18.18 13.38
C GLY A 70 -2.63 16.71 13.05
N MET A 71 -3.15 16.22 11.91
CA MET A 71 -2.55 15.02 11.31
C MET A 71 -1.09 15.31 11.00
N PRO A 72 -0.15 14.39 11.31
CA PRO A 72 1.23 14.59 10.93
C PRO A 72 1.30 14.72 9.42
N VAL A 73 1.76 15.86 8.95
CA VAL A 73 2.11 16.03 7.54
C VAL A 73 3.44 15.32 7.34
N TYR A 74 3.45 14.31 6.49
CA TYR A 74 4.67 13.58 6.15
C TYR A 74 5.36 14.30 4.98
N ASP A 75 6.00 15.42 5.33
CA ASP A 75 6.75 16.25 4.40
C ASP A 75 8.27 16.06 4.56
N GLU A 76 9.03 16.79 3.78
CA GLU A 76 10.49 16.76 3.83
C GLU A 76 11.02 17.08 5.23
N ALA A 77 10.43 18.06 5.94
CA ALA A 77 10.84 18.43 7.29
C ALA A 77 10.61 17.29 8.28
N PHE A 78 9.49 16.60 8.18
CA PHE A 78 9.21 15.39 8.95
C PHE A 78 10.27 14.31 8.73
N TYR A 79 10.59 14.02 7.46
CA TYR A 79 11.59 12.99 7.16
C TYR A 79 12.99 13.39 7.60
N LYS A 80 13.41 14.65 7.44
CA LYS A 80 14.71 15.16 7.91
C LYS A 80 14.88 15.10 9.42
N ALA A 81 13.78 15.10 10.18
CA ALA A 81 13.81 14.91 11.63
C ALA A 81 14.08 13.45 12.07
N ILE A 82 13.86 12.48 11.17
CA ILE A 82 13.91 11.03 11.50
C ILE A 82 15.05 10.33 10.76
N TYR A 83 15.30 10.71 9.50
CA TYR A 83 16.25 10.04 8.61
C TYR A 83 17.47 10.92 8.30
N ASN A 84 18.47 10.35 7.66
CA ASN A 84 19.64 11.11 7.23
C ASN A 84 19.25 12.16 6.17
N PRO A 85 19.61 13.45 6.32
CA PRO A 85 19.20 14.51 5.43
C PRO A 85 19.50 14.27 3.95
N ASP A 86 20.72 13.84 3.61
CA ASP A 86 21.10 13.56 2.22
C ASP A 86 20.27 12.43 1.60
N SER A 87 19.88 11.47 2.42
CA SER A 87 19.00 10.37 2.00
C SER A 87 17.57 10.83 1.82
N VAL A 88 17.11 11.83 2.59
CA VAL A 88 15.80 12.45 2.41
C VAL A 88 15.74 13.21 1.10
N ASP A 89 16.76 13.98 0.78
CA ASP A 89 16.84 14.71 -0.50
C ASP A 89 16.75 13.72 -1.69
N ASN A 90 17.43 12.58 -1.59
CA ASN A 90 17.33 11.53 -2.61
C ASN A 90 15.93 10.88 -2.63
N PHE A 91 15.33 10.61 -1.46
CA PHE A 91 13.97 10.05 -1.38
C PHE A 91 12.95 10.96 -2.05
N MET A 92 12.97 12.25 -1.74
CA MET A 92 12.08 13.24 -2.36
C MET A 92 12.29 13.35 -3.85
N LYS A 93 13.56 13.42 -4.30
CA LYS A 93 13.90 13.45 -5.71
C LYS A 93 13.33 12.24 -6.46
N TYR A 94 13.56 11.03 -5.98
CA TYR A 94 13.00 9.82 -6.61
C TYR A 94 11.48 9.78 -6.58
N ALA A 95 10.85 10.30 -5.53
CA ALA A 95 9.39 10.40 -5.45
C ALA A 95 8.84 11.35 -6.53
N ASP A 96 9.49 12.50 -6.74
CA ASP A 96 9.10 13.46 -7.78
C ASP A 96 9.34 12.90 -9.19
N GLU A 97 10.50 12.30 -9.44
CA GLU A 97 10.81 11.67 -10.74
C GLU A 97 9.81 10.55 -11.06
N LEU A 98 9.44 9.73 -10.07
CA LEU A 98 8.47 8.66 -10.23
C LEU A 98 7.05 9.20 -10.45
N ASN A 99 6.71 10.31 -9.80
CA ASN A 99 5.43 10.99 -10.01
C ASN A 99 5.30 11.53 -11.44
N GLU A 100 6.37 12.13 -11.97
CA GLU A 100 6.39 12.56 -13.37
C GLU A 100 6.31 11.37 -14.34
N PHE A 101 6.98 10.26 -14.03
CA PHE A 101 6.88 9.04 -14.83
C PHE A 101 5.44 8.49 -14.87
N VAL A 102 4.73 8.48 -13.74
CA VAL A 102 3.32 8.08 -13.64
C VAL A 102 2.41 8.98 -14.47
N LYS A 103 2.60 10.31 -14.36
CA LYS A 103 1.83 11.29 -15.13
C LYS A 103 2.03 11.16 -16.63
N GLN A 104 3.28 10.97 -17.09
CA GLN A 104 3.61 10.81 -18.52
C GLN A 104 2.95 9.57 -19.14
N ARG A 105 2.60 8.58 -18.31
CA ARG A 105 1.91 7.37 -18.74
C ARG A 105 0.40 7.43 -18.56
N GLU A 106 -0.10 8.55 -18.08
CA GLU A 106 -1.53 8.75 -17.82
C GLU A 106 -2.13 7.68 -16.88
N TRP A 107 -1.29 7.17 -15.93
CA TRP A 107 -1.74 6.19 -14.96
C TRP A 107 -2.55 6.88 -13.85
N GLU A 108 -3.72 6.35 -13.57
CA GLU A 108 -4.62 6.84 -12.52
C GLU A 108 -4.15 6.41 -11.13
N LEU A 109 -2.97 6.90 -10.72
CA LEU A 109 -2.39 6.64 -9.41
C LEU A 109 -2.18 7.95 -8.65
N GLU A 110 -2.50 7.92 -7.35
CA GLU A 110 -2.26 9.01 -6.42
C GLU A 110 -0.95 8.77 -5.65
N LEU A 111 -0.05 9.77 -5.65
CA LEU A 111 1.13 9.76 -4.79
C LEU A 111 0.71 10.14 -3.37
N LYS A 112 1.03 9.28 -2.40
CA LYS A 112 0.79 9.53 -0.98
C LYS A 112 2.04 9.27 -0.14
N PHE A 113 2.41 10.27 0.67
CA PHE A 113 3.47 10.15 1.66
C PHE A 113 2.93 9.58 2.97
N ASN A 114 3.68 8.65 3.57
CA ASN A 114 3.40 7.99 4.84
C ASN A 114 4.66 8.02 5.72
N LYS A 115 4.53 7.65 6.99
CA LYS A 115 5.63 7.72 7.97
C LYS A 115 6.97 7.13 7.48
N SER A 116 6.94 6.02 6.74
CA SER A 116 8.14 5.26 6.34
C SER A 116 8.22 4.96 4.84
N TYR A 117 7.34 5.50 4.02
CA TYR A 117 7.32 5.31 2.58
C TYR A 117 6.49 6.36 1.87
N CYS A 118 6.65 6.49 0.57
CA CYS A 118 5.64 7.06 -0.32
C CYS A 118 5.15 5.97 -1.27
N GLY A 119 3.83 5.95 -1.51
CA GLY A 119 3.19 4.95 -2.37
C GLY A 119 2.39 5.60 -3.48
N PHE A 120 2.34 4.93 -4.62
CA PHE A 120 1.47 5.25 -5.75
C PHE A 120 0.30 4.29 -5.71
N LYS A 121 -0.89 4.81 -5.44
CA LYS A 121 -2.06 4.03 -5.11
C LYS A 121 -3.23 4.27 -6.05
N ALA A 122 -3.97 3.20 -6.33
CA ALA A 122 -5.31 3.25 -6.89
C ALA A 122 -6.30 2.92 -5.76
N GLY A 123 -7.10 3.89 -5.36
CA GLY A 123 -7.97 3.75 -4.20
C GLY A 123 -7.17 3.45 -2.92
N PHE A 124 -7.37 2.28 -2.30
CA PHE A 124 -6.70 1.89 -1.05
C PHE A 124 -5.35 1.21 -1.22
N PHE A 125 -5.04 0.67 -2.39
CA PHE A 125 -3.90 -0.20 -2.56
C PHE A 125 -2.76 0.51 -3.28
N ASN A 126 -1.54 0.35 -2.74
CA ASN A 126 -0.35 0.75 -3.45
C ASN A 126 -0.08 -0.23 -4.59
N ALA A 127 0.23 0.27 -5.78
CA ALA A 127 0.82 -0.53 -6.84
C ALA A 127 2.33 -0.71 -6.58
N PHE A 128 2.98 0.39 -6.27
CA PHE A 128 4.40 0.49 -6.02
C PHE A 128 4.73 1.75 -5.22
N GLY A 129 5.98 1.94 -4.89
CA GLY A 129 6.45 3.15 -4.23
C GLY A 129 7.91 3.09 -3.81
N ILE A 130 8.27 3.99 -2.93
CA ILE A 130 9.62 4.08 -2.34
C ILE A 130 9.50 3.99 -0.83
N LYS A 131 10.28 3.13 -0.21
CA LYS A 131 10.27 2.92 1.25
C LYS A 131 11.65 3.06 1.87
N TRP A 132 11.67 3.43 3.13
CA TRP A 132 12.87 3.43 3.95
C TRP A 132 13.22 2.01 4.42
N ILE A 133 14.52 1.66 4.31
CA ILE A 133 15.10 0.39 4.79
C ILE A 133 16.07 0.65 5.93
N GLY A 134 15.75 1.54 6.79
CA GLY A 134 16.62 2.06 7.84
C GLY A 134 16.78 3.56 7.71
N SER A 135 17.80 4.15 8.32
CA SER A 135 17.92 5.62 8.38
C SER A 135 18.57 6.25 7.14
N LYS A 136 19.21 5.45 6.28
CA LYS A 136 20.01 5.97 5.14
C LYS A 136 19.69 5.31 3.80
N THR A 137 19.02 4.17 3.81
CA THR A 137 18.78 3.37 2.61
C THR A 137 17.33 3.46 2.21
N ILE A 138 17.08 3.72 0.94
CA ILE A 138 15.77 3.71 0.32
C ILE A 138 15.67 2.60 -0.72
N ALA A 139 14.46 2.13 -1.00
CA ALA A 139 14.21 1.07 -1.95
C ALA A 139 12.91 1.29 -2.69
N PHE A 140 12.85 0.88 -3.96
CA PHE A 140 11.57 0.67 -4.62
C PHE A 140 10.89 -0.57 -4.04
N PHE A 141 9.57 -0.52 -3.91
CA PHE A 141 8.74 -1.70 -3.64
C PHE A 141 7.64 -1.81 -4.71
N PHE A 142 7.30 -3.05 -5.06
CA PHE A 142 6.28 -3.37 -6.07
C PHE A 142 5.35 -4.43 -5.50
N LYS A 143 4.04 -4.19 -5.56
CA LYS A 143 3.00 -5.12 -5.10
C LYS A 143 2.71 -6.19 -6.16
N ILE A 144 3.67 -7.07 -6.38
CA ILE A 144 3.61 -8.14 -7.38
C ILE A 144 4.12 -9.47 -6.80
N PRO A 145 3.71 -10.64 -7.36
CA PRO A 145 4.24 -11.93 -6.97
C PRO A 145 5.76 -12.03 -7.17
N LYS A 146 6.39 -12.83 -6.34
CA LYS A 146 7.84 -13.04 -6.37
C LYS A 146 8.34 -13.53 -7.74
N GLU A 147 7.68 -14.53 -8.26
CA GLU A 147 8.03 -15.17 -9.53
C GLU A 147 7.96 -14.20 -10.71
N ASP A 148 7.00 -13.28 -10.68
CA ASP A 148 6.84 -12.27 -11.72
C ASP A 148 7.94 -11.21 -11.64
N ALA A 149 8.30 -10.81 -10.42
CA ALA A 149 9.40 -9.88 -10.19
C ALA A 149 10.75 -10.48 -10.65
N GLU A 150 11.04 -11.71 -10.28
CA GLU A 150 12.27 -12.42 -10.63
C GLU A 150 12.41 -12.64 -12.14
N LYS A 151 11.31 -12.87 -12.87
CA LYS A 151 11.34 -12.99 -14.33
C LYS A 151 11.73 -11.68 -15.02
N ILE A 152 11.32 -10.54 -14.46
CA ILE A 152 11.60 -9.23 -15.06
C ILE A 152 12.98 -8.72 -14.64
N LYS A 153 13.28 -8.82 -13.34
CA LYS A 153 14.52 -8.31 -12.75
C LYS A 153 14.99 -9.23 -11.62
N PRO A 154 15.88 -10.19 -11.96
CA PRO A 154 16.35 -11.23 -11.01
C PRO A 154 17.08 -10.66 -9.79
N GLU A 155 17.71 -9.48 -9.92
CA GLU A 155 18.51 -8.85 -8.86
C GLU A 155 17.67 -8.23 -7.74
N MET A 156 16.54 -8.86 -7.42
CA MET A 156 15.69 -8.43 -6.32
C MET A 156 16.46 -8.53 -4.99
N THR A 157 16.45 -7.45 -4.21
CA THR A 157 17.16 -7.42 -2.92
C THR A 157 16.49 -8.33 -1.89
N ARG A 158 15.16 -8.29 -1.82
CA ARG A 158 14.37 -9.17 -0.95
C ARG A 158 12.91 -9.22 -1.40
N TYR A 159 12.20 -10.24 -0.94
CA TYR A 159 10.75 -10.35 -1.08
C TYR A 159 10.07 -10.36 0.28
N GLU A 160 9.13 -9.47 0.50
CA GLU A 160 8.35 -9.37 1.73
C GLU A 160 7.01 -10.11 1.54
N ALA A 161 7.00 -11.40 1.83
CA ALA A 161 5.86 -12.28 1.57
C ALA A 161 4.54 -11.83 2.23
N PRO A 162 4.50 -11.34 3.48
CA PRO A 162 3.26 -10.86 4.10
C PRO A 162 2.59 -9.72 3.32
N TRP A 163 3.40 -8.88 2.68
CA TRP A 163 2.96 -7.70 1.94
C TRP A 163 2.89 -7.93 0.43
N LYS A 164 3.35 -9.10 -0.05
CA LYS A 164 3.54 -9.42 -1.48
C LYS A 164 4.37 -8.35 -2.19
N GLU A 165 5.45 -7.93 -1.56
CA GLU A 165 6.32 -6.87 -2.06
C GLU A 165 7.66 -7.40 -2.55
N ALA A 166 7.96 -7.12 -3.82
CA ALA A 166 9.31 -7.21 -4.35
C ALA A 166 10.06 -5.91 -4.07
N VAL A 167 11.22 -5.98 -3.43
CA VAL A 167 11.98 -4.83 -2.95
C VAL A 167 13.35 -4.77 -3.64
N TYR A 168 13.69 -3.58 -4.18
CA TYR A 168 14.95 -3.30 -4.85
C TYR A 168 15.59 -2.06 -4.26
N PHE A 169 16.81 -2.17 -3.76
CA PHE A 169 17.52 -1.02 -3.20
C PHE A 169 17.82 0.01 -4.28
N ILE A 170 17.74 1.27 -3.88
CA ILE A 170 18.10 2.41 -4.71
C ILE A 170 19.52 2.86 -4.33
N GLU A 171 20.41 2.87 -5.31
CA GLU A 171 21.72 3.51 -5.20
C GLU A 171 21.62 4.91 -5.82
N PRO A 172 21.59 5.99 -5.01
CA PRO A 172 21.50 7.35 -5.52
C PRO A 172 22.59 7.65 -6.56
N GLY A 173 22.17 8.26 -7.67
CA GLY A 173 23.05 8.60 -8.78
C GLY A 173 23.38 7.47 -9.76
N LYS A 174 23.04 6.22 -9.43
CA LYS A 174 23.20 5.06 -10.33
C LYS A 174 21.88 4.48 -10.78
N THR A 175 20.94 4.26 -9.83
CA THR A 175 19.63 3.69 -10.10
C THR A 175 18.78 4.68 -10.90
N LYS A 176 18.19 4.23 -12.01
CA LYS A 176 17.27 5.02 -12.83
C LYS A 176 15.87 4.39 -12.78
N ILE A 177 14.83 5.22 -12.83
CA ILE A 177 13.43 4.75 -12.90
C ILE A 177 13.21 3.88 -14.13
N SER A 178 13.84 4.25 -15.28
CA SER A 178 13.76 3.49 -16.53
C SER A 178 14.23 2.03 -16.40
N ASP A 179 15.15 1.74 -15.47
CA ASP A 179 15.65 0.37 -15.26
C ASP A 179 14.59 -0.56 -14.63
N PHE A 180 13.49 0.02 -14.13
CA PHE A 180 12.39 -0.66 -13.45
C PHE A 180 11.05 -0.52 -14.19
N GLU A 181 11.05 0.07 -15.38
CA GLU A 181 9.85 0.38 -16.15
C GLU A 181 8.89 -0.81 -16.26
N LYS A 182 9.38 -1.99 -16.62
CA LYS A 182 8.56 -3.21 -16.74
C LYS A 182 7.93 -3.66 -15.41
N LEU A 183 8.61 -3.39 -14.28
CA LEU A 183 8.06 -3.69 -12.94
C LEU A 183 6.95 -2.71 -12.57
N PHE A 184 7.14 -1.42 -12.87
CA PHE A 184 6.11 -0.40 -12.69
C PHE A 184 4.87 -0.72 -13.54
N GLU A 185 5.05 -1.06 -14.82
CA GLU A 185 3.95 -1.44 -15.71
C GLU A 185 3.19 -2.67 -15.20
N LEU A 186 3.91 -3.71 -14.78
CA LEU A 186 3.27 -4.91 -14.26
C LEU A 186 2.50 -4.62 -12.98
N ALA A 187 3.07 -3.84 -12.06
CA ALA A 187 2.43 -3.48 -10.81
C ALA A 187 1.17 -2.62 -11.06
N TYR A 188 1.23 -1.70 -12.02
CA TYR A 188 0.07 -0.92 -12.44
C TYR A 188 -1.04 -1.79 -13.02
N LYS A 189 -0.73 -2.66 -14.01
CA LYS A 189 -1.71 -3.57 -14.62
C LYS A 189 -2.41 -4.46 -13.59
N LYS A 190 -1.67 -4.93 -12.59
CA LYS A 190 -2.26 -5.78 -11.53
C LYS A 190 -3.25 -5.03 -10.64
N ILE A 191 -3.12 -3.73 -10.50
CA ILE A 191 -4.02 -2.93 -9.67
C ILE A 191 -5.16 -2.32 -10.49
N SER A 192 -4.93 -1.98 -11.77
CA SER A 192 -5.96 -1.47 -12.68
C SER A 192 -6.94 -2.54 -13.15
N GLY A 193 -6.53 -3.82 -13.09
CA GLY A 193 -7.37 -4.95 -13.51
C GLY A 193 -7.31 -5.22 -15.01
N ASP A 194 -6.29 -4.69 -15.71
CA ASP A 194 -6.00 -4.91 -17.12
C ASP A 194 -5.18 -6.19 -17.37
#